data_e393bab99231462fcf0ed41a0d00d73f
#
_entry.id   e393bab99231462fcf0ed41a0d00d73f
#
_cell.length_a   1.000
_cell.length_b   1.000
_cell.length_c   1.000
_cell.angle_alpha   90.00
_cell.angle_beta   90.00
_cell.angle_gamma   90.00
#
_symmetry.space_group_name_H-M   'P 1'
#
loop_
_entity.id
_entity.type
_entity.pdbx_description
1 polymer ?
#
loop_
_entity_poly.entity_id
_entity_poly.type
_entity_poly.pdbx_seq_one_letter_code
_entity_poly.pdbx_strand_id
1 'polypeptide(L)'
;AILMAAVFNFLGVLVMTMIAPAVAMTIYNMVDFGHDSHQALVALCAALFSIVIWAVAAWYFGIPTSESHALIAGLSGAAIAMGGAAGINGEEWMNVIWGLVLSTMLGFGSGWLVAKITTFLCKGMERRKTTRFFRGAQIGGGAAMAFMHGAQDGQKFMGVFMLGIFLSNGNGDVESFQIPLWLMVLCSLVMGIGTSIGGYRIIKAVGMDMVKL
;
A
#
# COMPACT_ATOMS: atom_id res chain seq x y z
N ALA A 1 -0.83 19.06 -7.23
CA ALA A 1 -0.45 18.03 -6.26
C ALA A 1 -1.11 16.68 -6.59
N ILE A 2 -2.46 16.60 -6.65
CA ILE A 2 -3.19 15.33 -6.85
C ILE A 2 -2.83 14.65 -8.18
N LEU A 3 -2.82 15.37 -9.31
CA LEU A 3 -2.42 14.79 -10.60
C LEU A 3 -0.96 14.28 -10.59
N MET A 4 -0.07 15.03 -9.94
CA MET A 4 1.30 14.57 -9.74
C MET A 4 1.32 13.27 -8.93
N ALA A 5 0.60 13.21 -7.81
CA ALA A 5 0.50 11.99 -7.01
C ALA A 5 -0.07 10.82 -7.80
N ALA A 6 -1.12 11.04 -8.60
CA ALA A 6 -1.70 9.99 -9.44
C ALA A 6 -0.73 9.45 -10.49
N VAL A 7 0.02 10.33 -11.16
CA VAL A 7 1.03 9.93 -12.15
C VAL A 7 2.17 9.15 -11.49
N PHE A 8 2.68 9.64 -10.35
CA PHE A 8 3.77 8.96 -9.65
C PHE A 8 3.32 7.65 -8.98
N ASN A 9 2.08 7.56 -8.49
CA ASN A 9 1.49 6.29 -8.05
C ASN A 9 1.43 5.28 -9.19
N PHE A 10 0.91 5.68 -10.36
CA PHE A 10 0.86 4.82 -11.56
C PHE A 10 2.26 4.30 -11.91
N LEU A 11 3.24 5.19 -12.00
CA LEU A 11 4.62 4.83 -12.33
C LEU A 11 5.24 3.92 -11.25
N GLY A 12 4.98 4.20 -9.98
CA GLY A 12 5.46 3.39 -8.86
C GLY A 12 4.96 1.95 -8.94
N VAL A 13 3.67 1.76 -9.16
CA VAL A 13 3.08 0.42 -9.34
C VAL A 13 3.75 -0.32 -10.51
N LEU A 14 3.78 0.31 -11.68
CA LEU A 14 4.26 -0.34 -12.89
C LEU A 14 5.75 -0.68 -12.81
N VAL A 15 6.58 0.31 -12.50
CA VAL A 15 8.05 0.16 -12.52
C VAL A 15 8.52 -0.80 -11.43
N MET A 16 8.05 -0.61 -10.19
CA MET A 16 8.53 -1.44 -9.09
C MET A 16 8.03 -2.88 -9.14
N THR A 17 6.85 -3.12 -9.70
CA THR A 17 6.39 -4.50 -9.92
C THR A 17 7.24 -5.23 -10.95
N MET A 18 7.71 -4.53 -11.99
CA MET A 18 8.62 -5.13 -12.98
C MET A 18 10.02 -5.44 -12.42
N ILE A 19 10.48 -4.65 -11.42
CA ILE A 19 11.81 -4.81 -10.85
C ILE A 19 11.81 -5.81 -9.69
N ALA A 20 10.86 -5.69 -8.76
CA ALA A 20 10.82 -6.48 -7.53
C ALA A 20 9.38 -6.67 -7.03
N PRO A 21 8.68 -7.76 -7.40
CA PRO A 21 7.30 -8.03 -6.99
C PRO A 21 7.20 -8.64 -5.57
N ALA A 22 8.17 -8.41 -4.68
CA ALA A 22 8.27 -9.05 -3.38
C ALA A 22 7.03 -8.83 -2.49
N VAL A 23 6.46 -7.61 -2.52
CA VAL A 23 5.26 -7.30 -1.73
C VAL A 23 4.05 -8.10 -2.23
N ALA A 24 3.91 -8.28 -3.55
CA ALA A 24 2.83 -9.10 -4.12
C ALA A 24 2.98 -10.57 -3.70
N MET A 25 4.20 -11.10 -3.67
CA MET A 25 4.49 -12.47 -3.22
C MET A 25 4.14 -12.67 -1.74
N THR A 26 4.51 -11.74 -0.86
CA THR A 26 4.17 -11.81 0.57
C THR A 26 2.66 -11.85 0.77
N ILE A 27 1.90 -11.00 0.11
CA ILE A 27 0.43 -11.00 0.22
C ILE A 27 -0.18 -12.29 -0.33
N TYR A 28 0.35 -12.80 -1.45
CA TYR A 28 -0.10 -14.04 -2.06
C TYR A 28 0.12 -15.24 -1.12
N ASN A 29 1.28 -15.32 -0.46
CA ASN A 29 1.68 -16.44 0.39
C ASN A 29 1.21 -16.32 1.86
N MET A 30 0.62 -15.18 2.25
CA MET A 30 0.33 -14.87 3.64
C MET A 30 -0.80 -15.73 4.24
N VAL A 31 -1.72 -16.19 3.42
CA VAL A 31 -2.91 -16.94 3.85
C VAL A 31 -3.11 -18.19 3.01
N ASP A 32 -3.64 -19.24 3.66
CA ASP A 32 -4.12 -20.45 3.03
C ASP A 32 -5.61 -20.63 3.35
N PHE A 33 -6.43 -20.66 2.32
CA PHE A 33 -7.86 -20.87 2.44
C PHE A 33 -8.27 -22.35 2.30
N GLY A 34 -7.29 -23.28 2.28
CA GLY A 34 -7.53 -24.72 2.14
C GLY A 34 -7.71 -25.18 0.69
N HIS A 35 -8.07 -26.45 0.54
CA HIS A 35 -8.07 -27.14 -0.76
C HIS A 35 -9.39 -27.02 -1.56
N ASP A 36 -10.48 -26.60 -0.93
CA ASP A 36 -11.76 -26.41 -1.62
C ASP A 36 -11.76 -25.03 -2.30
N SER A 37 -11.52 -25.03 -3.61
CA SER A 37 -11.45 -23.81 -4.41
C SER A 37 -12.70 -22.95 -4.33
N HIS A 38 -13.89 -23.56 -4.23
CA HIS A 38 -15.14 -22.81 -4.13
C HIS A 38 -15.24 -22.07 -2.79
N GLN A 39 -14.98 -22.76 -1.68
CA GLN A 39 -15.00 -22.15 -0.35
C GLN A 39 -13.91 -21.09 -0.21
N ALA A 40 -12.70 -21.36 -0.72
CA ALA A 40 -11.58 -20.42 -0.73
C ALA A 40 -11.91 -19.13 -1.50
N LEU A 41 -12.54 -19.23 -2.66
CA LEU A 41 -13.00 -18.06 -3.43
C LEU A 41 -14.09 -17.27 -2.69
N VAL A 42 -15.04 -17.95 -2.03
CA VAL A 42 -16.06 -17.29 -1.20
C VAL A 42 -15.41 -16.55 -0.04
N ALA A 43 -14.44 -17.16 0.64
CA ALA A 43 -13.69 -16.52 1.72
C ALA A 43 -12.90 -15.29 1.23
N LEU A 44 -12.23 -15.41 0.09
CA LEU A 44 -11.54 -14.28 -0.55
C LEU A 44 -12.51 -13.14 -0.91
N CYS A 45 -13.66 -13.47 -1.49
CA CYS A 45 -14.71 -12.47 -1.78
C CYS A 45 -15.22 -11.79 -0.52
N ALA A 46 -15.45 -12.54 0.57
CA ALA A 46 -15.88 -11.99 1.86
C ALA A 46 -14.81 -11.05 2.45
N ALA A 47 -13.54 -11.44 2.39
CA ALA A 47 -12.42 -10.60 2.81
C ALA A 47 -12.39 -9.28 2.01
N LEU A 48 -12.42 -9.35 0.69
CA LEU A 48 -12.41 -8.18 -0.19
C LEU A 48 -13.62 -7.26 0.05
N PHE A 49 -14.80 -7.83 0.24
CA PHE A 49 -16.00 -7.07 0.54
C PHE A 49 -15.90 -6.31 1.87
N SER A 50 -15.37 -6.95 2.92
CA SER A 50 -15.13 -6.31 4.21
C SER A 50 -14.11 -5.16 4.12
N ILE A 51 -13.05 -5.34 3.34
CA ILE A 51 -12.01 -4.33 3.10
C ILE A 51 -12.61 -3.12 2.37
N VAL A 52 -13.41 -3.36 1.32
CA VAL A 52 -14.07 -2.28 0.57
C VAL A 52 -15.04 -1.50 1.45
N ILE A 53 -15.85 -2.18 2.28
CA ILE A 53 -16.76 -1.50 3.22
C ILE A 53 -15.95 -0.63 4.18
N TRP A 54 -14.88 -1.16 4.77
CA TRP A 54 -14.00 -0.42 5.67
C TRP A 54 -13.40 0.81 4.98
N ALA A 55 -12.83 0.64 3.80
CA ALA A 55 -12.20 1.71 3.04
C ALA A 55 -13.19 2.83 2.67
N VAL A 56 -14.38 2.44 2.18
CA VAL A 56 -15.45 3.39 1.81
C VAL A 56 -15.96 4.14 3.05
N ALA A 57 -16.18 3.45 4.16
CA ALA A 57 -16.62 4.07 5.40
C ALA A 57 -15.57 5.06 5.92
N ALA A 58 -14.30 4.66 5.98
CA ALA A 58 -13.21 5.54 6.40
C ALA A 58 -13.09 6.77 5.50
N TRP A 59 -13.16 6.58 4.17
CA TRP A 59 -13.16 7.68 3.21
C TRP A 59 -14.38 8.61 3.40
N TYR A 60 -15.56 8.05 3.60
CA TYR A 60 -16.79 8.81 3.80
C TYR A 60 -16.70 9.72 5.03
N PHE A 61 -16.19 9.22 6.15
CA PHE A 61 -16.00 9.98 7.38
C PHE A 61 -14.73 10.84 7.38
N GLY A 62 -13.85 10.71 6.37
CA GLY A 62 -12.58 11.43 6.30
C GLY A 62 -11.55 10.95 7.33
N ILE A 63 -11.66 9.70 7.76
CA ILE A 63 -10.73 9.09 8.73
C ILE A 63 -9.55 8.51 7.95
N PRO A 64 -8.32 8.99 8.17
CA PRO A 64 -7.14 8.41 7.54
C PRO A 64 -6.88 7.02 8.12
N THR A 65 -6.95 6.00 7.28
CA THR A 65 -6.69 4.61 7.64
C THR A 65 -5.61 4.01 6.76
N SER A 66 -5.05 2.89 7.20
CA SER A 66 -4.11 2.10 6.40
C SER A 66 -4.84 1.00 5.65
N GLU A 67 -4.92 1.12 4.34
CA GLU A 67 -5.50 0.09 3.47
C GLU A 67 -4.71 -1.23 3.55
N SER A 68 -3.40 -1.14 3.81
CA SER A 68 -2.56 -2.31 4.04
C SER A 68 -2.98 -3.11 5.26
N HIS A 69 -3.26 -2.43 6.38
CA HIS A 69 -3.74 -3.09 7.59
C HIS A 69 -5.13 -3.68 7.38
N ALA A 70 -6.01 -2.97 6.68
CA ALA A 70 -7.34 -3.48 6.33
C ALA A 70 -7.25 -4.74 5.47
N LEU A 71 -6.37 -4.75 4.46
CA LEU A 71 -6.14 -5.89 3.59
C LEU A 71 -5.64 -7.11 4.38
N ILE A 72 -4.58 -6.92 5.17
CA ILE A 72 -4.00 -7.99 5.98
C ILE A 72 -5.01 -8.55 6.98
N ALA A 73 -5.74 -7.66 7.67
CA ALA A 73 -6.75 -8.08 8.63
C ALA A 73 -7.92 -8.82 7.97
N GLY A 74 -8.40 -8.35 6.82
CA GLY A 74 -9.48 -8.97 6.08
C GLY A 74 -9.13 -10.37 5.57
N LEU A 75 -7.96 -10.52 4.93
CA LEU A 75 -7.46 -11.81 4.45
C LEU A 75 -7.22 -12.79 5.61
N SER A 76 -6.56 -12.34 6.67
CA SER A 76 -6.27 -13.18 7.83
C SER A 76 -7.53 -13.57 8.58
N GLY A 77 -8.50 -12.65 8.74
CA GLY A 77 -9.78 -12.94 9.36
C GLY A 77 -10.56 -14.02 8.59
N ALA A 78 -10.57 -13.93 7.26
CA ALA A 78 -11.21 -14.94 6.42
C ALA A 78 -10.49 -16.30 6.49
N ALA A 79 -9.15 -16.32 6.47
CA ALA A 79 -8.37 -17.54 6.61
C ALA A 79 -8.57 -18.23 7.97
N ILE A 80 -8.61 -17.45 9.06
CA ILE A 80 -8.89 -17.96 10.40
C ILE A 80 -10.33 -18.54 10.49
N ALA A 81 -11.30 -17.89 9.85
CA ALA A 81 -12.67 -18.38 9.82
C ALA A 81 -12.80 -19.71 9.08
N MET A 82 -11.97 -19.97 8.06
CA MET A 82 -11.95 -21.18 7.27
C MET A 82 -11.18 -22.33 7.94
N GLY A 83 -9.94 -22.07 8.33
CA GLY A 83 -8.97 -23.10 8.78
C GLY A 83 -8.40 -22.87 10.19
N GLY A 84 -8.91 -21.91 10.94
CA GLY A 84 -8.31 -21.51 12.22
C GLY A 84 -6.90 -20.94 12.04
N ALA A 85 -6.06 -21.12 13.03
CA ALA A 85 -4.68 -20.61 13.00
C ALA A 85 -3.80 -21.27 11.91
N ALA A 86 -4.17 -22.46 11.41
CA ALA A 86 -3.45 -23.15 10.35
C ALA A 86 -3.56 -22.45 8.98
N GLY A 87 -4.59 -21.60 8.78
CA GLY A 87 -4.75 -20.80 7.58
C GLY A 87 -3.80 -19.59 7.48
N ILE A 88 -2.93 -19.40 8.48
CA ILE A 88 -1.99 -18.27 8.54
C ILE A 88 -0.57 -18.79 8.32
N ASN A 89 0.12 -18.20 7.32
CA ASN A 89 1.55 -18.44 7.14
C ASN A 89 2.36 -17.58 8.12
N GLY A 90 2.89 -18.21 9.16
CA GLY A 90 3.63 -17.54 10.23
C GLY A 90 4.89 -16.82 9.77
N GLU A 91 5.60 -17.35 8.77
CA GLU A 91 6.83 -16.73 8.23
C GLU A 91 6.50 -15.40 7.54
N GLU A 92 5.49 -15.39 6.67
CA GLU A 92 5.06 -14.16 5.98
C GLU A 92 4.48 -13.13 6.97
N TRP A 93 3.78 -13.59 8.00
CA TRP A 93 3.32 -12.72 9.07
C TRP A 93 4.46 -12.11 9.88
N MET A 94 5.53 -12.85 10.14
CA MET A 94 6.72 -12.32 10.78
C MET A 94 7.39 -11.25 9.90
N ASN A 95 7.43 -11.43 8.57
CA ASN A 95 7.91 -10.42 7.63
C ASN A 95 7.09 -9.13 7.71
N VAL A 96 5.77 -9.24 7.82
CA VAL A 96 4.86 -8.09 8.00
C VAL A 96 5.15 -7.37 9.33
N ILE A 97 5.28 -8.11 10.44
CA ILE A 97 5.55 -7.52 11.77
C ILE A 97 6.92 -6.81 11.77
N TRP A 98 7.96 -7.47 11.28
CA TRP A 98 9.28 -6.85 11.17
C TRP A 98 9.27 -5.63 10.25
N GLY A 99 8.57 -5.71 9.13
CA GLY A 99 8.36 -4.58 8.22
C GLY A 99 7.71 -3.39 8.93
N LEU A 100 6.68 -3.63 9.74
CA LEU A 100 5.99 -2.59 10.50
C LEU A 100 6.89 -1.94 11.56
N VAL A 101 7.61 -2.73 12.34
CA VAL A 101 8.52 -2.23 13.39
C VAL A 101 9.67 -1.45 12.77
N LEU A 102 10.37 -2.05 11.79
CA LEU A 102 11.53 -1.44 11.16
C LEU A 102 11.15 -0.16 10.39
N SER A 103 10.04 -0.17 9.64
CA SER A 103 9.62 1.02 8.90
C SER A 103 9.27 2.18 9.83
N THR A 104 8.65 1.90 10.96
CA THR A 104 8.32 2.92 11.97
C THR A 104 9.59 3.50 12.60
N MET A 105 10.52 2.65 13.01
CA MET A 105 11.78 3.09 13.63
C MET A 105 12.67 3.87 12.65
N LEU A 106 12.84 3.32 11.45
CA LEU A 106 13.67 3.95 10.42
C LEU A 106 13.02 5.23 9.88
N GLY A 107 11.69 5.25 9.70
CA GLY A 107 10.96 6.42 9.26
C GLY A 107 11.04 7.57 10.27
N PHE A 108 10.82 7.27 11.56
CA PHE A 108 10.95 8.25 12.62
C PHE A 108 12.40 8.74 12.75
N GLY A 109 13.36 7.81 12.82
CA GLY A 109 14.79 8.13 12.99
C GLY A 109 15.36 8.96 11.83
N SER A 110 15.07 8.55 10.59
CA SER A 110 15.52 9.30 9.41
C SER A 110 14.83 10.66 9.29
N GLY A 111 13.53 10.74 9.57
CA GLY A 111 12.80 12.01 9.58
C GLY A 111 13.34 12.99 10.63
N TRP A 112 13.61 12.51 11.84
CA TRP A 112 14.23 13.30 12.90
C TRP A 112 15.64 13.78 12.50
N LEU A 113 16.46 12.88 11.94
CA LEU A 113 17.82 13.21 11.48
C LEU A 113 17.79 14.28 10.38
N VAL A 114 16.96 14.10 9.36
CA VAL A 114 16.80 15.07 8.26
C VAL A 114 16.35 16.42 8.80
N ALA A 115 15.38 16.44 9.72
CA ALA A 115 14.92 17.70 10.34
C ALA A 115 16.05 18.40 11.11
N LYS A 116 16.85 17.65 11.87
CA LYS A 116 18.02 18.20 12.61
C LYS A 116 19.10 18.74 11.65
N ILE A 117 19.45 17.98 10.62
CA ILE A 117 20.43 18.39 9.60
C ILE A 117 19.94 19.67 8.90
N THR A 118 18.69 19.68 8.46
CA THR A 118 18.09 20.84 7.79
C THR A 118 18.10 22.07 8.68
N THR A 119 17.71 21.93 9.95
CA THR A 119 17.75 23.02 10.92
C THR A 119 19.16 23.53 11.14
N PHE A 120 20.14 22.65 11.26
CA PHE A 120 21.55 23.01 11.44
C PHE A 120 22.11 23.75 10.23
N LEU A 121 21.89 23.21 9.01
CA LEU A 121 22.42 23.82 7.77
C LEU A 121 21.76 25.14 7.43
N CYS A 122 20.47 25.29 7.75
CA CYS A 122 19.72 26.50 7.43
C CYS A 122 19.71 27.53 8.57
N LYS A 123 20.42 27.26 9.67
CA LYS A 123 20.54 28.19 10.79
C LYS A 123 21.19 29.49 10.34
N GLY A 124 20.43 30.60 10.44
CA GLY A 124 20.91 31.93 10.02
C GLY A 124 20.73 32.29 8.54
N MET A 125 20.16 31.38 7.75
CA MET A 125 19.79 31.69 6.36
C MET A 125 18.51 32.52 6.29
N GLU A 126 18.46 33.49 5.39
CA GLU A 126 17.26 34.29 5.14
C GLU A 126 16.13 33.40 4.58
N ARG A 127 15.00 33.39 5.25
CA ARG A 127 13.79 32.64 4.82
C ARG A 127 13.43 32.88 3.36
N ARG A 128 13.58 34.11 2.88
CA ARG A 128 13.26 34.49 1.50
C ARG A 128 14.10 33.74 0.47
N LYS A 129 15.39 33.50 0.76
CA LYS A 129 16.32 32.80 -0.14
C LYS A 129 16.08 31.29 -0.15
N THR A 130 15.71 30.72 0.99
CA THR A 130 15.51 29.27 1.14
C THR A 130 14.12 28.82 0.73
N THR A 131 13.11 29.67 0.72
CA THR A 131 11.71 29.30 0.39
C THR A 131 11.59 28.64 -0.99
N ARG A 132 12.30 29.15 -1.99
CA ARG A 132 12.24 28.56 -3.35
C ARG A 132 12.82 27.15 -3.40
N PHE A 133 13.92 26.95 -2.72
CA PHE A 133 14.56 25.63 -2.60
C PHE A 133 13.65 24.62 -1.87
N PHE A 134 13.11 25.00 -0.70
CA PHE A 134 12.23 24.11 0.06
C PHE A 134 10.92 23.80 -0.64
N ARG A 135 10.37 24.74 -1.40
CA ARG A 135 9.20 24.46 -2.25
C ARG A 135 9.52 23.40 -3.31
N GLY A 136 10.66 23.49 -3.98
CA GLY A 136 11.12 22.47 -4.92
C GLY A 136 11.35 21.12 -4.26
N ALA A 137 12.01 21.12 -3.10
CA ALA A 137 12.26 19.91 -2.31
C ALA A 137 10.95 19.23 -1.84
N GLN A 138 9.94 20.00 -1.43
CA GLN A 138 8.63 19.47 -1.06
C GLN A 138 7.90 18.84 -2.25
N ILE A 139 7.97 19.45 -3.43
CA ILE A 139 7.37 18.88 -4.64
C ILE A 139 8.07 17.58 -5.01
N GLY A 140 9.41 17.56 -5.02
CA GLY A 140 10.19 16.35 -5.29
C GLY A 140 9.96 15.26 -4.27
N GLY A 141 9.95 15.60 -2.98
CA GLY A 141 9.66 14.66 -1.90
C GLY A 141 8.24 14.09 -1.98
N GLY A 142 7.25 14.92 -2.31
CA GLY A 142 5.88 14.48 -2.53
C GLY A 142 5.74 13.54 -3.73
N ALA A 143 6.47 13.81 -4.82
CA ALA A 143 6.51 12.93 -5.98
C ALA A 143 7.15 11.56 -5.65
N ALA A 144 8.29 11.56 -4.94
CA ALA A 144 8.96 10.35 -4.50
C ALA A 144 8.09 9.54 -3.54
N MET A 145 7.42 10.19 -2.60
CA MET A 145 6.49 9.55 -1.67
C MET A 145 5.31 8.91 -2.41
N ALA A 146 4.71 9.61 -3.38
CA ALA A 146 3.64 9.05 -4.21
C ALA A 146 4.11 7.84 -5.03
N PHE A 147 5.33 7.90 -5.58
CA PHE A 147 5.93 6.78 -6.29
C PHE A 147 6.06 5.54 -5.38
N MET A 148 6.63 5.70 -4.20
CA MET A 148 6.81 4.60 -3.23
C MET A 148 5.47 4.08 -2.69
N HIS A 149 4.50 4.96 -2.48
CA HIS A 149 3.14 4.56 -2.09
C HIS A 149 2.50 3.67 -3.17
N GLY A 150 2.54 4.10 -4.44
CA GLY A 150 2.07 3.27 -5.55
C GLY A 150 2.79 1.93 -5.63
N ALA A 151 4.13 1.95 -5.52
CA ALA A 151 4.96 0.76 -5.56
C ALA A 151 4.56 -0.29 -4.51
N GLN A 152 4.23 0.13 -3.30
CA GLN A 152 3.86 -0.78 -2.22
C GLN A 152 2.40 -1.23 -2.32
N ASP A 153 1.48 -0.30 -2.43
CA ASP A 153 0.06 -0.62 -2.34
C ASP A 153 -0.48 -1.26 -3.62
N GLY A 154 0.02 -0.85 -4.79
CA GLY A 154 -0.33 -1.51 -6.04
C GLY A 154 0.07 -2.98 -6.08
N GLN A 155 1.24 -3.33 -5.56
CA GLN A 155 1.68 -4.72 -5.49
C GLN A 155 0.83 -5.58 -4.54
N LYS A 156 0.31 -5.02 -3.45
CA LYS A 156 -0.57 -5.75 -2.53
C LYS A 156 -1.84 -6.22 -3.23
N PHE A 157 -2.46 -5.34 -4.00
CA PHE A 157 -3.65 -5.70 -4.77
C PHE A 157 -3.37 -6.71 -5.89
N MET A 158 -2.20 -6.63 -6.52
CA MET A 158 -1.77 -7.66 -7.46
C MET A 158 -1.59 -9.02 -6.79
N GLY A 159 -1.01 -9.06 -5.60
CA GLY A 159 -0.87 -10.29 -4.82
C GLY A 159 -2.22 -10.95 -4.55
N VAL A 160 -3.22 -10.17 -4.13
CA VAL A 160 -4.60 -10.65 -3.92
C VAL A 160 -5.25 -11.12 -5.21
N PHE A 161 -5.04 -10.40 -6.31
CA PHE A 161 -5.58 -10.80 -7.61
C PHE A 161 -4.97 -12.11 -8.08
N MET A 162 -3.67 -12.27 -7.93
CA MET A 162 -2.96 -13.52 -8.24
C MET A 162 -3.45 -14.68 -7.36
N LEU A 163 -3.73 -14.43 -6.08
CA LEU A 163 -4.34 -15.41 -5.20
C LEU A 163 -5.72 -15.85 -5.72
N GLY A 164 -6.55 -14.91 -6.18
CA GLY A 164 -7.85 -15.22 -6.79
C GLY A 164 -7.73 -16.07 -8.07
N ILE A 165 -6.78 -15.75 -8.95
CA ILE A 165 -6.49 -16.55 -10.16
C ILE A 165 -6.06 -17.98 -9.77
N PHE A 166 -5.14 -18.10 -8.80
CA PHE A 166 -4.66 -19.39 -8.32
C PHE A 166 -5.80 -20.26 -7.79
N LEU A 167 -6.63 -19.72 -6.92
CA LEU A 167 -7.77 -20.41 -6.37
C LEU A 167 -8.81 -20.81 -7.44
N SER A 168 -9.01 -19.98 -8.46
CA SER A 168 -9.92 -20.27 -9.56
C SER A 168 -9.44 -21.40 -10.47
N ASN A 169 -8.13 -21.58 -10.58
CA ASN A 169 -7.50 -22.63 -11.42
C ASN A 169 -7.35 -23.97 -10.70
N GLY A 170 -7.88 -24.12 -9.48
CA GLY A 170 -7.88 -25.38 -8.75
C GLY A 170 -6.52 -25.78 -8.18
N ASN A 171 -5.76 -24.85 -7.62
CA ASN A 171 -4.45 -25.09 -7.01
C ASN A 171 -3.44 -25.74 -7.95
N GLY A 172 -3.42 -25.36 -9.23
CA GLY A 172 -2.39 -25.79 -10.17
C GLY A 172 -0.99 -25.33 -9.72
N ASP A 173 0.04 -26.14 -10.02
CA ASP A 173 1.42 -25.89 -9.64
C ASP A 173 1.89 -24.47 -9.99
N VAL A 174 2.21 -23.70 -8.97
CA VAL A 174 2.77 -22.35 -9.11
C VAL A 174 4.29 -22.48 -9.22
N GLU A 175 4.80 -23.09 -10.29
CA GLU A 175 6.25 -23.16 -10.53
C GLU A 175 6.89 -21.79 -10.80
N SER A 176 6.10 -20.77 -11.14
CA SER A 176 6.60 -19.40 -11.26
C SER A 176 5.52 -18.36 -10.94
N PHE A 177 5.72 -17.60 -9.88
CA PHE A 177 4.91 -16.42 -9.58
C PHE A 177 5.27 -15.32 -10.58
N GLN A 178 4.52 -15.24 -11.68
CA GLN A 178 4.70 -14.20 -12.70
C GLN A 178 3.44 -13.36 -12.79
N ILE A 179 3.58 -12.08 -12.53
CA ILE A 179 2.48 -11.12 -12.67
C ILE A 179 2.36 -10.71 -14.14
N PRO A 180 1.23 -10.97 -14.81
CA PRO A 180 1.07 -10.64 -16.22
C PRO A 180 1.02 -9.12 -16.42
N LEU A 181 1.58 -8.65 -17.54
CA LEU A 181 1.67 -7.21 -17.84
C LEU A 181 0.32 -6.50 -17.82
N TRP A 182 -0.74 -7.16 -18.33
CA TRP A 182 -2.08 -6.58 -18.31
C TRP A 182 -2.57 -6.26 -16.90
N LEU A 183 -2.25 -7.11 -15.90
CA LEU A 183 -2.61 -6.91 -14.50
C LEU A 183 -1.80 -5.75 -13.90
N MET A 184 -0.51 -5.64 -14.22
CA MET A 184 0.31 -4.52 -13.80
C MET A 184 -0.28 -3.19 -14.30
N VAL A 185 -0.63 -3.13 -15.59
CA VAL A 185 -1.24 -1.94 -16.20
C VAL A 185 -2.60 -1.64 -15.59
N LEU A 186 -3.45 -2.65 -15.40
CA LEU A 186 -4.77 -2.49 -14.79
C LEU A 186 -4.66 -1.91 -13.38
N CYS A 187 -3.87 -2.52 -12.50
CA CYS A 187 -3.68 -2.05 -11.13
C CYS A 187 -3.07 -0.63 -11.09
N SER A 188 -2.12 -0.35 -11.99
CA SER A 188 -1.51 0.99 -12.10
C SER A 188 -2.54 2.06 -12.49
N LEU A 189 -3.41 1.75 -13.46
CA LEU A 189 -4.49 2.66 -13.89
C LEU A 189 -5.50 2.87 -12.76
N VAL A 190 -5.96 1.80 -12.12
CA VAL A 190 -6.93 1.89 -11.01
C VAL A 190 -6.36 2.71 -9.86
N MET A 191 -5.09 2.50 -9.50
CA MET A 191 -4.40 3.26 -8.46
C MET A 191 -4.29 4.75 -8.81
N GLY A 192 -3.91 5.08 -10.03
CA GLY A 192 -3.83 6.46 -10.51
C GLY A 192 -5.18 7.17 -10.53
N ILE A 193 -6.22 6.51 -11.05
CA ILE A 193 -7.59 7.05 -11.10
C ILE A 193 -8.15 7.20 -9.68
N GLY A 194 -8.00 6.19 -8.82
CA GLY A 194 -8.46 6.23 -7.42
C GLY A 194 -7.83 7.38 -6.65
N THR A 195 -6.52 7.60 -6.80
CA THR A 195 -5.82 8.74 -6.20
C THR A 195 -6.37 10.07 -6.70
N SER A 196 -6.71 10.17 -7.98
CA SER A 196 -7.26 11.39 -8.57
C SER A 196 -8.65 11.74 -8.03
N ILE A 197 -9.49 10.76 -7.79
CA ILE A 197 -10.88 10.94 -7.34
C ILE A 197 -10.96 11.07 -5.82
N GLY A 198 -10.29 10.15 -5.09
CA GLY A 198 -10.44 10.01 -3.63
C GLY A 198 -9.51 10.90 -2.80
N GLY A 199 -8.34 11.28 -3.35
CA GLY A 199 -7.26 11.89 -2.58
C GLY A 199 -7.60 13.25 -1.95
N TYR A 200 -8.43 14.07 -2.57
CA TYR A 200 -8.70 15.41 -2.07
C TYR A 200 -9.34 15.42 -0.68
N ARG A 201 -10.27 14.51 -0.41
CA ARG A 201 -10.99 14.45 0.87
C ARG A 201 -10.06 14.13 2.03
N ILE A 202 -9.18 13.15 1.83
CA ILE A 202 -8.20 12.75 2.85
C ILE A 202 -7.11 13.82 3.02
N ILE A 203 -6.62 14.41 1.92
CA ILE A 203 -5.66 15.53 1.99
C ILE A 203 -6.21 16.68 2.79
N LYS A 204 -7.50 17.04 2.60
CA LYS A 204 -8.16 18.07 3.37
C LYS A 204 -8.25 17.70 4.85
N ALA A 205 -8.72 16.51 5.17
CA ALA A 205 -8.84 16.05 6.55
C ALA A 205 -7.50 16.06 7.29
N VAL A 206 -6.46 15.50 6.69
CA VAL A 206 -5.13 15.41 7.32
C VAL A 206 -4.42 16.76 7.34
N GLY A 207 -4.44 17.49 6.22
CA GLY A 207 -3.63 18.71 6.06
C GLY A 207 -4.28 19.99 6.60
N MET A 208 -5.58 20.02 6.82
CA MET A 208 -6.31 21.22 7.24
C MET A 208 -7.08 21.04 8.55
N ASP A 209 -7.66 19.86 8.77
CA ASP A 209 -8.52 19.63 9.91
C ASP A 209 -7.77 19.01 11.11
N MET A 210 -6.79 18.12 10.85
CA MET A 210 -6.01 17.45 11.91
C MET A 210 -4.73 18.21 12.29
N VAL A 211 -4.07 18.82 11.32
CA VAL A 211 -2.83 19.58 11.54
C VAL A 211 -3.11 21.04 11.22
N LYS A 212 -3.29 21.86 12.26
CA LYS A 212 -3.32 23.33 12.11
C LYS A 212 -1.89 23.81 11.84
N LEU A 213 -1.55 23.95 10.58
CA LEU A 213 -0.29 24.57 10.14
C LEU A 213 -0.40 26.09 10.12
#